data_1faba996d1f62794b4cfe350fa173d50
#
_entry.id   1faba996d1f62794b4cfe350fa173d50
#
_cell.length_a   1.000
_cell.length_b   1.000
_cell.length_c   1.000
_cell.angle_alpha   90.00
_cell.angle_beta   90.00
_cell.angle_gamma   90.00
#
_symmetry.space_group_name_H-M   'P 1'
#
loop_
_entity.id
_entity.type
_entity.pdbx_description
1 polymer ?
#
loop_
_entity_poly.entity_id
_entity_poly.type
_entity_poly.pdbx_seq_one_letter_code
_entity_poly.pdbx_strand_id
1 'polypeptide(L)'
;MGKTIAIAVLSAVVGAGLTLALTRSPSGSTSSRPARTADGKPNFSGIWQAINEAHWDLQAHEARSGIVTQPGVYPSYEFARVPAAPVLALGAAAGVPGSIGVVEGDGQIPYKPEAAAMKKENGEHWIDRDPELKCYLPGIPRAMYMPYPFQIVQSANKIQMAYTFANAARTIHLDKVEGPPDDTYMGHSVGRWEGDTLIVDVTSFNGKNWLDRAGNFHSAALKLVERYTPITPDAIRYEVTIEDPEVFTRPWTISMPLYRRLEPNAQLIEYPCIEFAEEFLYGHVRKQPLVRRWEGETMIVDITRKVPPGDKFYDWYRR
;
A
#
# COMPACT_ATOMS: atom_id res chain seq x y z
N MET A 1 -46.81 -28.80 46.92
CA MET A 1 -45.51 -29.02 46.28
C MET A 1 -45.60 -29.17 44.73
N GLY A 2 -46.62 -29.77 44.15
CA GLY A 2 -46.72 -30.02 42.68
C GLY A 2 -46.86 -28.76 41.81
N LYS A 3 -47.58 -27.73 42.28
CA LYS A 3 -47.77 -26.48 41.48
C LYS A 3 -46.53 -25.60 41.36
N THR A 4 -45.70 -25.59 42.38
CA THR A 4 -44.44 -24.79 42.38
C THR A 4 -43.38 -25.42 41.49
N ILE A 5 -43.33 -26.71 41.39
CA ILE A 5 -42.40 -27.45 40.50
C ILE A 5 -42.76 -27.23 39.02
N ALA A 6 -44.08 -27.25 38.71
CA ALA A 6 -44.58 -27.04 37.33
C ALA A 6 -44.24 -25.62 36.80
N ILE A 7 -44.35 -24.60 37.68
CA ILE A 7 -44.00 -23.19 37.31
C ILE A 7 -42.49 -23.04 37.11
N ALA A 8 -41.68 -23.68 37.94
CA ALA A 8 -40.21 -23.64 37.84
C ALA A 8 -39.72 -24.34 36.55
N VAL A 9 -40.31 -25.46 36.14
CA VAL A 9 -39.96 -26.17 34.92
C VAL A 9 -40.41 -25.36 33.69
N LEU A 10 -41.61 -24.75 33.72
CA LEU A 10 -42.08 -23.91 32.60
C LEU A 10 -41.22 -22.67 32.43
N SER A 11 -40.78 -22.02 33.51
CA SER A 11 -39.89 -20.84 33.48
C SER A 11 -38.50 -21.21 32.94
N ALA A 12 -37.97 -22.38 33.28
CA ALA A 12 -36.68 -22.84 32.78
C ALA A 12 -36.73 -23.17 31.27
N VAL A 13 -37.82 -23.78 30.80
CA VAL A 13 -38.00 -24.09 29.37
C VAL A 13 -38.19 -22.85 28.54
N VAL A 14 -38.99 -21.88 29.02
CA VAL A 14 -39.17 -20.59 28.34
C VAL A 14 -37.84 -19.76 28.34
N GLY A 15 -37.11 -19.74 29.46
CA GLY A 15 -35.82 -19.09 29.56
C GLY A 15 -34.78 -19.69 28.65
N ALA A 16 -34.68 -21.04 28.57
CA ALA A 16 -33.75 -21.73 27.70
C ALA A 16 -34.13 -21.54 26.20
N GLY A 17 -35.43 -21.53 25.88
CA GLY A 17 -35.91 -21.25 24.53
C GLY A 17 -35.64 -19.83 24.07
N LEU A 18 -35.78 -18.82 24.93
CA LEU A 18 -35.48 -17.43 24.64
C LEU A 18 -33.98 -17.19 24.49
N THR A 19 -33.15 -17.82 25.34
CA THR A 19 -31.70 -17.73 25.26
C THR A 19 -31.17 -18.38 23.97
N LEU A 20 -31.71 -19.53 23.55
CA LEU A 20 -31.38 -20.18 22.30
C LEU A 20 -31.83 -19.36 21.07
N ALA A 21 -32.94 -18.65 21.14
CA ALA A 21 -33.40 -17.74 20.08
C ALA A 21 -32.56 -16.47 19.98
N LEU A 22 -32.09 -15.93 21.11
CA LEU A 22 -31.24 -14.74 21.14
C LEU A 22 -29.77 -15.02 20.79
N THR A 23 -29.31 -16.27 20.97
CA THR A 23 -27.95 -16.68 20.59
C THR A 23 -27.83 -17.24 19.16
N ARG A 24 -28.95 -17.43 18.48
CA ARG A 24 -28.91 -17.68 17.05
C ARG A 24 -28.57 -16.38 16.33
N SER A 25 -27.27 -16.11 16.19
CA SER A 25 -26.79 -15.25 15.12
C SER A 25 -27.44 -15.71 13.82
N PRO A 26 -27.98 -14.84 12.98
CA PRO A 26 -28.44 -15.23 11.67
C PRO A 26 -27.25 -15.87 10.97
N SER A 27 -27.28 -17.20 10.86
CA SER A 27 -26.38 -17.91 9.95
C SER A 27 -26.82 -17.51 8.54
N GLY A 28 -26.47 -16.31 8.13
CA GLY A 28 -26.39 -16.01 6.74
C GLY A 28 -25.37 -17.01 6.19
N SER A 29 -25.81 -17.96 5.38
CA SER A 29 -24.92 -18.75 4.56
C SER A 29 -24.21 -17.78 3.63
N THR A 30 -23.07 -17.22 4.09
CA THR A 30 -22.18 -16.51 3.21
C THR A 30 -21.76 -17.53 2.16
N SER A 31 -22.22 -17.32 0.93
CA SER A 31 -21.78 -18.09 -0.21
C SER A 31 -20.25 -18.20 -0.14
N SER A 32 -19.72 -19.41 -0.08
CA SER A 32 -18.26 -19.63 -0.08
C SER A 32 -17.63 -19.25 -1.43
N ARG A 33 -18.44 -18.89 -2.42
CA ARG A 33 -17.99 -18.53 -3.76
C ARG A 33 -18.14 -17.01 -3.98
N PRO A 34 -17.16 -16.38 -4.64
CA PRO A 34 -17.26 -14.99 -5.08
C PRO A 34 -18.52 -14.74 -5.92
N ALA A 35 -19.12 -13.56 -5.76
CA ALA A 35 -20.16 -13.09 -6.67
C ALA A 35 -19.61 -13.09 -8.10
N ARG A 36 -20.51 -13.29 -9.10
CA ARG A 36 -20.12 -13.27 -10.50
C ARG A 36 -20.78 -12.12 -11.25
N THR A 37 -20.12 -11.65 -12.26
CA THR A 37 -20.64 -10.71 -13.25
C THR A 37 -21.62 -11.43 -14.20
N ALA A 38 -22.33 -10.67 -15.02
CA ALA A 38 -23.30 -11.23 -15.98
C ALA A 38 -22.64 -12.16 -17.01
N ASP A 39 -21.38 -11.97 -17.34
CA ASP A 39 -20.56 -12.82 -18.21
C ASP A 39 -19.90 -14.00 -17.48
N GLY A 40 -20.28 -14.24 -16.22
CA GLY A 40 -19.87 -15.40 -15.42
C GLY A 40 -18.47 -15.30 -14.81
N LYS A 41 -17.77 -14.16 -14.92
CA LYS A 41 -16.46 -13.96 -14.32
C LYS A 41 -16.59 -13.60 -12.83
N PRO A 42 -15.56 -13.84 -11.99
CA PRO A 42 -15.55 -13.32 -10.62
C PRO A 42 -15.76 -11.81 -10.61
N ASN A 43 -16.61 -11.33 -9.71
CA ASN A 43 -16.88 -9.90 -9.58
C ASN A 43 -15.93 -9.28 -8.54
N PHE A 44 -14.94 -8.56 -9.02
CA PHE A 44 -13.99 -7.84 -8.19
C PHE A 44 -14.43 -6.40 -7.83
N SER A 45 -15.59 -5.93 -8.34
CA SER A 45 -16.07 -4.59 -8.02
C SER A 45 -16.21 -4.40 -6.51
N GLY A 46 -15.71 -3.28 -6.00
CA GLY A 46 -15.72 -2.96 -4.58
C GLY A 46 -14.47 -2.19 -4.16
N ILE A 47 -14.35 -1.93 -2.86
CA ILE A 47 -13.20 -1.26 -2.27
C ILE A 47 -12.31 -2.32 -1.62
N TRP A 48 -11.03 -2.25 -1.91
CA TRP A 48 -10.02 -3.23 -1.51
C TRP A 48 -8.82 -2.56 -0.85
N GLN A 49 -8.09 -3.33 -0.05
CA GLN A 49 -6.87 -2.86 0.60
C GLN A 49 -5.93 -4.04 0.86
N ALA A 50 -4.63 -3.83 0.65
CA ALA A 50 -3.60 -4.67 1.23
C ALA A 50 -3.39 -4.28 2.71
N ILE A 51 -3.17 -5.27 3.58
CA ILE A 51 -2.90 -5.07 5.01
C ILE A 51 -1.55 -5.73 5.30
N ASN A 52 -0.48 -5.05 4.92
CA ASN A 52 0.91 -5.50 5.11
C ASN A 52 1.87 -4.29 5.07
N GLU A 53 3.16 -4.55 5.27
CA GLU A 53 4.22 -3.54 5.30
C GLU A 53 5.00 -3.40 3.99
N ALA A 54 4.49 -3.96 2.87
CA ALA A 54 5.18 -3.95 1.57
C ALA A 54 5.48 -2.54 1.06
N HIS A 55 4.70 -1.54 1.47
CA HIS A 55 4.96 -0.15 1.17
C HIS A 55 6.26 0.38 1.80
N TRP A 56 6.61 -0.14 2.99
CA TRP A 56 7.87 0.18 3.65
C TRP A 56 9.05 -0.61 3.09
N ASP A 57 8.87 -1.92 2.93
CA ASP A 57 9.87 -2.82 2.37
C ASP A 57 9.18 -4.10 1.90
N LEU A 58 9.43 -4.50 0.66
CA LEU A 58 8.93 -5.75 0.09
C LEU A 58 9.55 -6.98 0.74
N GLN A 59 10.77 -6.85 1.27
CA GLN A 59 11.48 -7.94 1.91
C GLN A 59 11.16 -8.04 3.40
N ALA A 60 11.41 -9.21 3.98
CA ALA A 60 11.29 -9.41 5.42
C ALA A 60 12.28 -8.52 6.19
N HIS A 61 11.80 -7.88 7.25
CA HIS A 61 12.64 -7.04 8.09
C HIS A 61 12.10 -6.96 9.53
N GLU A 62 12.99 -6.70 10.46
CA GLU A 62 12.62 -6.41 11.82
C GLU A 62 12.04 -5.01 11.99
N ALA A 63 11.27 -4.81 13.05
CA ALA A 63 10.80 -3.49 13.43
C ALA A 63 11.99 -2.57 13.75
N ARG A 64 11.93 -1.34 13.21
CA ARG A 64 13.01 -0.36 13.39
C ARG A 64 12.47 1.03 13.71
N SER A 65 13.26 1.83 14.41
CA SER A 65 12.88 3.21 14.69
C SER A 65 12.84 4.03 13.39
N GLY A 66 11.89 4.97 13.33
CA GLY A 66 11.80 5.95 12.25
C GLY A 66 13.05 6.81 12.15
N ILE A 67 13.11 7.56 11.06
CA ILE A 67 14.22 8.48 10.77
C ILE A 67 14.16 9.76 11.57
N VAL A 68 13.00 10.12 12.13
CA VAL A 68 12.78 11.30 12.96
C VAL A 68 12.95 10.96 14.42
N THR A 69 13.30 11.95 15.22
CA THR A 69 13.27 11.89 16.67
C THR A 69 12.01 12.57 17.17
N GLN A 70 11.40 12.03 18.20
CA GLN A 70 10.25 12.64 18.85
C GLN A 70 10.71 13.54 19.96
N PRO A 71 10.19 14.77 20.09
CA PRO A 71 10.42 15.60 21.27
C PRO A 71 9.92 14.86 22.50
N GLY A 72 10.67 14.92 23.59
CA GLY A 72 10.23 14.40 24.87
C GLY A 72 8.92 15.05 25.32
N VAL A 73 8.06 14.27 25.99
CA VAL A 73 6.80 14.77 26.50
C VAL A 73 7.08 15.63 27.72
N TYR A 74 7.06 16.95 27.56
CA TYR A 74 7.16 18.00 28.58
C TYR A 74 8.29 17.93 29.60
N PRO A 75 8.90 19.02 29.88
CA PRO A 75 9.24 20.22 29.08
C PRO A 75 10.67 20.18 28.57
N SER A 76 11.29 19.00 28.56
CA SER A 76 12.64 18.84 28.05
C SER A 76 12.60 18.76 26.52
N TYR A 77 13.37 19.58 25.87
CA TYR A 77 13.63 19.50 24.43
C TYR A 77 14.56 18.33 24.08
N GLU A 78 14.56 17.29 24.88
CA GLU A 78 15.30 16.06 24.57
C GLU A 78 14.56 15.27 23.49
N PHE A 79 15.26 15.00 22.41
CA PHE A 79 14.76 14.18 21.32
C PHE A 79 15.10 12.73 21.60
N ALA A 80 14.07 11.90 21.83
CA ALA A 80 14.22 10.45 21.88
C ALA A 80 14.02 9.85 20.48
N ARG A 81 14.67 8.71 20.22
CA ARG A 81 14.32 7.91 19.05
C ARG A 81 12.90 7.40 19.21
N VAL A 82 12.08 7.54 18.17
CA VAL A 82 10.77 6.91 18.15
C VAL A 82 10.98 5.39 18.08
N PRO A 83 10.51 4.61 19.06
CA PRO A 83 10.62 3.17 19.01
C PRO A 83 9.78 2.63 17.83
N ALA A 84 10.21 1.50 17.29
CA ALA A 84 9.42 0.82 16.28
C ALA A 84 8.08 0.34 16.88
N ALA A 85 7.00 0.58 16.16
CA ALA A 85 5.67 0.14 16.56
C ALA A 85 5.33 -1.20 15.92
N PRO A 86 4.66 -2.11 16.64
CA PRO A 86 4.23 -3.40 16.08
C PRO A 86 2.97 -3.29 15.21
N VAL A 87 2.50 -2.09 14.94
CA VAL A 87 1.30 -1.79 14.16
C VAL A 87 1.65 -0.94 12.94
N LEU A 88 0.79 -0.94 11.93
CA LEU A 88 0.92 -0.11 10.73
C LEU A 88 1.13 1.36 11.10
N ALA A 89 2.28 1.88 10.75
CA ALA A 89 2.59 3.29 10.91
C ALA A 89 2.31 4.02 9.60
N LEU A 90 1.45 5.02 9.66
CA LEU A 90 1.07 5.83 8.49
C LEU A 90 2.04 6.98 8.22
N GLY A 91 3.20 6.99 8.80
CA GLY A 91 4.16 8.06 8.57
C GLY A 91 5.54 7.76 9.14
N ALA A 92 6.53 8.48 8.66
CA ALA A 92 7.93 8.31 9.06
C ALA A 92 8.19 8.55 10.55
N ALA A 93 7.34 9.32 11.22
CA ALA A 93 7.53 9.69 12.63
C ALA A 93 7.35 8.52 13.59
N ALA A 94 6.48 7.56 13.26
CA ALA A 94 6.09 6.49 14.19
C ALA A 94 7.04 5.28 14.17
N GLY A 95 8.00 5.23 13.26
CA GLY A 95 8.85 4.06 13.06
C GLY A 95 8.33 3.13 11.98
N VAL A 96 9.08 2.08 11.70
CA VAL A 96 8.76 1.08 10.68
C VAL A 96 8.44 -0.23 11.39
N PRO A 97 7.21 -0.76 11.27
CA PRO A 97 6.85 -2.06 11.82
C PRO A 97 7.68 -3.19 11.21
N GLY A 98 7.78 -4.31 11.91
CA GLY A 98 8.38 -5.51 11.35
C GLY A 98 7.48 -6.20 10.33
N SER A 99 8.07 -6.90 9.37
CA SER A 99 7.37 -7.61 8.30
C SER A 99 8.02 -8.96 7.98
N ILE A 100 7.19 -9.93 7.63
CA ILE A 100 7.67 -11.19 7.07
C ILE A 100 8.02 -11.07 5.57
N GLY A 101 7.74 -9.90 4.97
CA GLY A 101 7.93 -9.67 3.55
C GLY A 101 6.84 -10.28 2.68
N VAL A 102 6.89 -9.94 1.40
CA VAL A 102 5.95 -10.42 0.37
C VAL A 102 6.66 -11.02 -0.85
N VAL A 103 7.99 -11.04 -0.84
CA VAL A 103 8.81 -11.62 -1.91
C VAL A 103 8.78 -13.14 -1.78
N GLU A 104 8.40 -13.81 -2.87
CA GLU A 104 8.29 -15.27 -2.94
C GLU A 104 9.66 -15.96 -3.01
N GLY A 105 9.68 -17.25 -2.68
CA GLY A 105 10.86 -18.09 -2.76
C GLY A 105 11.80 -17.88 -1.57
N ASP A 106 13.01 -17.40 -1.82
CA ASP A 106 14.02 -17.13 -0.79
C ASP A 106 13.85 -15.76 -0.09
N GLY A 107 12.80 -15.00 -0.47
CA GLY A 107 12.53 -13.69 0.09
C GLY A 107 13.48 -12.59 -0.39
N GLN A 108 14.34 -12.87 -1.37
CA GLN A 108 15.37 -11.93 -1.85
C GLN A 108 15.02 -11.36 -3.22
N ILE A 109 15.27 -10.07 -3.38
CA ILE A 109 15.16 -9.39 -4.67
C ILE A 109 16.49 -9.56 -5.42
N PRO A 110 16.47 -10.14 -6.63
CA PRO A 110 17.68 -10.54 -7.35
C PRO A 110 18.35 -9.38 -8.11
N TYR A 111 18.83 -8.38 -7.38
CA TYR A 111 19.49 -7.22 -7.96
C TYR A 111 20.77 -7.55 -8.70
N LYS A 112 21.06 -6.81 -9.76
CA LYS A 112 22.43 -6.68 -10.30
C LYS A 112 23.30 -5.89 -9.31
N PRO A 113 24.61 -6.12 -9.26
CA PRO A 113 25.50 -5.47 -8.29
C PRO A 113 25.39 -3.94 -8.26
N GLU A 114 25.38 -3.30 -9.43
CA GLU A 114 25.24 -1.87 -9.59
C GLU A 114 23.88 -1.34 -9.13
N ALA A 115 22.81 -2.07 -9.41
CA ALA A 115 21.47 -1.73 -8.98
C ALA A 115 21.29 -1.92 -7.46
N ALA A 116 21.93 -2.92 -6.86
CA ALA A 116 21.94 -3.13 -5.42
C ALA A 116 22.58 -1.94 -4.67
N ALA A 117 23.66 -1.38 -5.22
CA ALA A 117 24.30 -0.19 -4.66
C ALA A 117 23.35 1.02 -4.71
N MET A 118 22.66 1.23 -5.84
CA MET A 118 21.66 2.29 -5.99
C MET A 118 20.47 2.11 -5.04
N LYS A 119 19.95 0.87 -4.91
CA LYS A 119 18.87 0.55 -3.95
C LYS A 119 19.26 0.93 -2.53
N LYS A 120 20.48 0.60 -2.11
CA LYS A 120 20.98 0.93 -0.78
C LYS A 120 21.01 2.46 -0.58
N GLU A 121 21.58 3.19 -1.53
CA GLU A 121 21.65 4.64 -1.47
C GLU A 121 20.25 5.29 -1.46
N ASN A 122 19.32 4.79 -2.27
CA ASN A 122 17.93 5.21 -2.27
C ASN A 122 17.29 5.02 -0.89
N GLY A 123 17.44 3.83 -0.28
CA GLY A 123 16.88 3.54 1.03
C GLY A 123 17.47 4.39 2.17
N GLU A 124 18.75 4.78 2.08
CA GLU A 124 19.38 5.69 3.03
C GLU A 124 18.83 7.12 2.91
N HIS A 125 18.34 7.49 1.73
CA HIS A 125 17.84 8.83 1.39
C HIS A 125 16.38 8.84 0.93
N TRP A 126 15.57 7.85 1.35
CA TRP A 126 14.22 7.69 0.84
C TRP A 126 13.33 8.92 1.01
N ILE A 127 13.45 9.62 2.15
CA ILE A 127 12.62 10.79 2.42
C ILE A 127 12.92 11.97 1.48
N ASP A 128 14.13 12.00 0.92
CA ASP A 128 14.58 13.06 0.01
C ASP A 128 14.35 12.67 -1.45
N ARG A 129 14.35 11.37 -1.73
CA ARG A 129 14.42 10.85 -3.10
C ARG A 129 13.16 10.09 -3.55
N ASP A 130 12.40 9.49 -2.61
CA ASP A 130 11.25 8.70 -2.99
C ASP A 130 10.23 9.59 -3.75
N PRO A 131 9.87 9.23 -4.99
CA PRO A 131 8.90 9.96 -5.79
C PRO A 131 7.51 10.05 -5.14
N GLU A 132 7.15 9.09 -4.28
CA GLU A 132 5.91 9.10 -3.53
C GLU A 132 5.79 10.36 -2.64
N LEU A 133 6.88 10.75 -1.96
CA LEU A 133 6.89 11.94 -1.11
C LEU A 133 6.81 13.25 -1.91
N LYS A 134 7.07 13.20 -3.20
CA LYS A 134 6.93 14.30 -4.16
C LYS A 134 5.59 14.26 -4.89
N CYS A 135 4.65 13.45 -4.42
CA CYS A 135 3.32 13.28 -5.01
C CYS A 135 3.30 12.76 -6.45
N TYR A 136 4.36 12.09 -6.90
CA TYR A 136 4.30 11.40 -8.17
C TYR A 136 3.38 10.18 -8.06
N LEU A 137 2.76 9.80 -9.16
CA LEU A 137 1.90 8.63 -9.18
C LEU A 137 2.69 7.39 -8.78
N PRO A 138 2.12 6.51 -7.92
CA PRO A 138 2.87 5.43 -7.27
C PRO A 138 3.34 4.34 -8.23
N GLY A 139 2.72 4.23 -9.40
CA GLY A 139 2.97 3.14 -10.34
C GLY A 139 2.43 1.79 -9.87
N ILE A 140 2.51 0.81 -10.76
CA ILE A 140 2.21 -0.58 -10.45
C ILE A 140 3.55 -1.31 -10.27
N PRO A 141 3.72 -2.17 -9.26
CA PRO A 141 2.69 -2.69 -8.37
C PRO A 141 2.46 -1.88 -7.09
N ARG A 142 3.25 -0.83 -6.80
CA ARG A 142 3.22 -0.10 -5.52
C ARG A 142 1.82 0.41 -5.14
N ALA A 143 1.04 0.90 -6.10
CA ALA A 143 -0.33 1.35 -5.87
C ALA A 143 -1.23 0.29 -5.20
N MET A 144 -0.93 -1.00 -5.39
CA MET A 144 -1.75 -2.11 -4.88
C MET A 144 -1.55 -2.37 -3.39
N TYR A 145 -0.39 -1.97 -2.82
CA TYR A 145 -0.03 -2.23 -1.42
C TYR A 145 0.35 -0.97 -0.63
N MET A 146 0.05 0.20 -1.16
CA MET A 146 0.08 1.41 -0.34
C MET A 146 -0.92 1.27 0.82
N PRO A 147 -0.69 1.94 1.97
CA PRO A 147 -1.55 1.82 3.15
C PRO A 147 -2.90 2.53 2.99
N TYR A 148 -3.40 2.61 1.77
CA TYR A 148 -4.64 3.25 1.39
C TYR A 148 -5.53 2.30 0.60
N PRO A 149 -6.86 2.38 0.74
CA PRO A 149 -7.78 1.58 -0.07
C PRO A 149 -7.78 2.05 -1.52
N PHE A 150 -8.22 1.15 -2.39
CA PHE A 150 -8.51 1.43 -3.80
C PHE A 150 -9.82 0.80 -4.22
N GLN A 151 -10.45 1.33 -5.24
CA GLN A 151 -11.72 0.85 -5.77
C GLN A 151 -11.53 0.15 -7.11
N ILE A 152 -12.16 -0.99 -7.26
CA ILE A 152 -12.30 -1.70 -8.55
C ILE A 152 -13.73 -1.51 -9.05
N VAL A 153 -13.87 -1.12 -10.31
CA VAL A 153 -15.14 -1.07 -11.05
C VAL A 153 -14.96 -1.91 -12.29
N GLN A 154 -15.65 -3.04 -12.34
CA GLN A 154 -15.51 -4.03 -13.40
C GLN A 154 -16.66 -3.94 -14.40
N SER A 155 -16.32 -3.96 -15.69
CA SER A 155 -17.26 -4.13 -16.81
C SER A 155 -16.79 -5.28 -17.70
N ALA A 156 -17.57 -5.59 -18.75
CA ALA A 156 -17.28 -6.71 -19.62
C ALA A 156 -15.97 -6.57 -20.41
N ASN A 157 -15.60 -5.34 -20.78
CA ASN A 157 -14.45 -5.06 -21.66
C ASN A 157 -13.33 -4.28 -21.01
N LYS A 158 -13.51 -3.83 -19.77
CA LYS A 158 -12.47 -3.09 -19.01
C LYS A 158 -12.72 -3.14 -17.52
N ILE A 159 -11.64 -2.98 -16.77
CA ILE A 159 -11.67 -2.80 -15.33
C ILE A 159 -11.02 -1.45 -15.01
N GLN A 160 -11.75 -0.60 -14.32
CA GLN A 160 -11.25 0.68 -13.82
C GLN A 160 -10.80 0.51 -12.38
N MET A 161 -9.66 1.05 -12.03
CA MET A 161 -9.16 1.10 -10.66
C MET A 161 -8.87 2.55 -10.30
N ALA A 162 -9.44 2.99 -9.17
CA ALA A 162 -9.18 4.30 -8.58
C ALA A 162 -8.46 4.11 -7.23
N TYR A 163 -7.39 4.83 -7.03
CA TYR A 163 -6.57 4.74 -5.83
C TYR A 163 -6.71 6.01 -5.00
N THR A 164 -6.77 5.86 -3.69
CA THR A 164 -6.84 7.01 -2.77
C THR A 164 -5.62 7.92 -2.92
N PHE A 165 -4.40 7.33 -2.99
CA PHE A 165 -3.18 8.13 -3.08
C PHE A 165 -3.08 8.87 -4.41
N ALA A 166 -2.83 10.19 -4.32
CA ALA A 166 -2.62 11.10 -5.45
C ALA A 166 -3.73 11.06 -6.52
N ASN A 167 -4.94 10.56 -6.16
CA ASN A 167 -6.05 10.34 -7.10
C ASN A 167 -5.63 9.53 -8.35
N ALA A 168 -4.68 8.61 -8.17
CA ALA A 168 -4.21 7.78 -9.26
C ALA A 168 -5.36 6.93 -9.83
N ALA A 169 -5.33 6.71 -11.13
CA ALA A 169 -6.29 5.87 -11.82
C ALA A 169 -5.60 4.92 -12.79
N ARG A 170 -6.23 3.78 -13.05
CA ARG A 170 -5.74 2.76 -13.96
C ARG A 170 -6.90 2.14 -14.73
N THR A 171 -6.69 1.90 -16.01
CA THR A 171 -7.59 1.09 -16.82
C THR A 171 -6.90 -0.21 -17.21
N ILE A 172 -7.52 -1.35 -16.92
CA ILE A 172 -7.13 -2.65 -17.45
C ILE A 172 -8.06 -2.92 -18.63
N HIS A 173 -7.48 -3.00 -19.81
CA HIS A 173 -8.20 -3.29 -21.07
C HIS A 173 -8.36 -4.81 -21.22
N LEU A 174 -9.58 -5.29 -21.37
CA LEU A 174 -9.89 -6.72 -21.62
C LEU A 174 -10.04 -7.02 -23.11
N ASP A 175 -10.11 -5.95 -23.92
CA ASP A 175 -10.09 -6.02 -25.38
C ASP A 175 -8.67 -5.68 -25.88
N LYS A 176 -8.40 -6.05 -27.13
CA LYS A 176 -7.15 -5.67 -27.78
C LYS A 176 -7.12 -4.16 -28.01
N VAL A 177 -6.14 -3.50 -27.43
CA VAL A 177 -5.91 -2.05 -27.63
C VAL A 177 -4.45 -1.82 -28.00
N GLU A 178 -4.19 -0.73 -28.71
CA GLU A 178 -2.82 -0.24 -28.93
C GLU A 178 -2.25 0.31 -27.61
N GLY A 179 -0.93 0.20 -27.43
CA GLY A 179 -0.22 0.80 -26.33
C GLY A 179 -0.33 2.34 -26.33
N PRO A 180 -0.04 3.00 -25.21
CA PRO A 180 -0.05 4.45 -25.15
C PRO A 180 1.07 5.03 -26.03
N PRO A 181 0.93 6.29 -26.49
CA PRO A 181 1.96 6.95 -27.29
C PRO A 181 3.26 7.20 -26.51
N ASP A 182 3.17 7.31 -25.18
CA ASP A 182 4.28 7.59 -24.30
C ASP A 182 4.26 6.66 -23.07
N ASP A 183 5.42 6.44 -22.46
CA ASP A 183 5.56 5.71 -21.20
C ASP A 183 5.00 6.53 -20.02
N THR A 184 4.34 5.86 -19.09
CA THR A 184 3.63 6.50 -17.99
C THR A 184 4.08 5.96 -16.63
N TYR A 185 3.71 6.64 -15.53
CA TYR A 185 3.94 6.14 -14.17
C TYR A 185 3.17 4.84 -13.89
N MET A 186 1.92 4.76 -14.37
CA MET A 186 1.01 3.64 -14.07
C MET A 186 1.12 2.49 -15.06
N GLY A 187 1.90 2.67 -16.13
CA GLY A 187 2.04 1.69 -17.21
C GLY A 187 0.77 1.55 -18.06
N HIS A 188 0.83 0.65 -19.03
CA HIS A 188 -0.28 0.22 -19.87
C HIS A 188 -0.68 -1.21 -19.52
N SER A 189 -1.96 -1.43 -19.20
CA SER A 189 -2.46 -2.68 -18.64
C SER A 189 -3.43 -3.36 -19.59
N VAL A 190 -3.09 -4.58 -20.00
CA VAL A 190 -3.95 -5.45 -20.84
C VAL A 190 -4.25 -6.73 -20.06
N GLY A 191 -5.54 -7.00 -19.87
CA GLY A 191 -6.01 -8.13 -19.07
C GLY A 191 -6.63 -9.23 -19.91
N ARG A 192 -6.60 -10.43 -19.38
CA ARG A 192 -7.33 -11.61 -19.88
C ARG A 192 -7.75 -12.49 -18.74
N TRP A 193 -8.80 -13.25 -18.95
CA TRP A 193 -9.27 -14.23 -17.97
C TRP A 193 -8.73 -15.64 -18.29
N GLU A 194 -8.13 -16.27 -17.28
CA GLU A 194 -7.75 -17.68 -17.28
C GLU A 194 -8.57 -18.40 -16.19
N GLY A 195 -9.71 -18.99 -16.60
CA GLY A 195 -10.67 -19.50 -15.62
C GLY A 195 -11.24 -18.39 -14.75
N ASP A 196 -11.04 -18.50 -13.44
CA ASP A 196 -11.44 -17.51 -12.43
C ASP A 196 -10.32 -16.51 -12.07
N THR A 197 -9.15 -16.63 -12.67
CA THR A 197 -8.03 -15.71 -12.44
C THR A 197 -7.97 -14.66 -13.55
N LEU A 198 -7.90 -13.39 -13.15
CA LEU A 198 -7.57 -12.28 -14.04
C LEU A 198 -6.05 -12.19 -14.15
N ILE A 199 -5.52 -12.27 -15.37
CA ILE A 199 -4.12 -12.04 -15.68
C ILE A 199 -3.99 -10.66 -16.33
N VAL A 200 -3.01 -9.87 -15.91
CA VAL A 200 -2.78 -8.52 -16.45
C VAL A 200 -1.31 -8.37 -16.81
N ASP A 201 -1.04 -8.16 -18.07
CA ASP A 201 0.27 -7.75 -18.56
C ASP A 201 0.39 -6.22 -18.47
N VAL A 202 1.45 -5.71 -17.86
CA VAL A 202 1.69 -4.27 -17.70
C VAL A 202 3.05 -3.90 -18.26
N THR A 203 3.07 -2.90 -19.15
CA THR A 203 4.27 -2.40 -19.82
C THR A 203 4.23 -0.88 -19.91
N SER A 204 5.16 -0.27 -20.62
CA SER A 204 5.18 1.18 -20.90
C SER A 204 5.30 2.02 -19.63
N PHE A 205 6.22 1.64 -18.76
CA PHE A 205 6.60 2.41 -17.59
C PHE A 205 7.66 3.45 -17.90
N ASN A 206 7.58 4.62 -17.28
CA ASN A 206 8.58 5.69 -17.45
C ASN A 206 9.81 5.57 -16.53
N GLY A 207 9.85 4.57 -15.64
CA GLY A 207 10.99 4.31 -14.75
C GLY A 207 11.22 5.37 -13.66
N LYS A 208 10.23 6.23 -13.37
CA LYS A 208 10.40 7.38 -12.46
C LYS A 208 9.79 7.18 -11.08
N ASN A 209 9.31 6.00 -10.76
CA ASN A 209 8.76 5.64 -9.44
C ASN A 209 9.51 4.46 -8.83
N TRP A 210 9.26 4.22 -7.56
CA TRP A 210 9.88 3.14 -6.80
C TRP A 210 8.86 2.07 -6.43
N LEU A 211 9.37 0.91 -5.99
CA LEU A 211 8.55 -0.19 -5.54
C LEU A 211 8.15 -0.05 -4.06
N ASP A 212 8.99 0.59 -3.23
CA ASP A 212 8.74 0.83 -1.80
C ASP A 212 9.65 1.91 -1.22
N ARG A 213 9.50 2.19 0.08
CA ARG A 213 10.31 3.17 0.81
C ARG A 213 11.70 2.65 1.22
N ALA A 214 11.98 1.35 1.06
CA ALA A 214 13.32 0.79 1.27
C ALA A 214 14.28 1.08 0.10
N GLY A 215 13.81 1.82 -0.91
CA GLY A 215 14.58 2.22 -2.06
C GLY A 215 14.57 1.21 -3.19
N ASN A 216 13.69 0.20 -3.12
CA ASN A 216 13.48 -0.73 -4.21
C ASN A 216 12.89 0.00 -5.42
N PHE A 217 13.52 -0.12 -6.57
CA PHE A 217 13.21 0.66 -7.77
C PHE A 217 13.20 -0.22 -9.02
N HIS A 218 12.82 0.38 -10.12
CA HIS A 218 12.81 -0.23 -11.45
C HIS A 218 13.22 0.78 -12.53
N SER A 219 13.53 0.30 -13.71
CA SER A 219 13.78 1.11 -14.90
C SER A 219 12.52 1.25 -15.79
N ALA A 220 12.64 1.91 -16.92
CA ALA A 220 11.61 1.95 -17.94
C ALA A 220 11.42 0.60 -18.65
N ALA A 221 12.39 -0.33 -18.54
CA ALA A 221 12.28 -1.67 -19.10
C ALA A 221 11.39 -2.63 -18.28
N LEU A 222 10.79 -2.15 -17.19
CA LEU A 222 9.91 -2.94 -16.34
C LEU A 222 8.75 -3.55 -17.12
N LYS A 223 8.53 -4.83 -16.90
CA LYS A 223 7.35 -5.58 -17.32
C LYS A 223 6.77 -6.32 -16.13
N LEU A 224 5.45 -6.31 -16.01
CA LEU A 224 4.76 -7.04 -14.96
C LEU A 224 3.76 -8.02 -15.56
N VAL A 225 3.60 -9.15 -14.87
CA VAL A 225 2.48 -10.07 -15.06
C VAL A 225 1.78 -10.19 -13.72
N GLU A 226 0.62 -9.57 -13.59
CA GLU A 226 -0.19 -9.63 -12.38
C GLU A 226 -1.24 -10.74 -12.49
N ARG A 227 -1.57 -11.36 -11.35
CA ARG A 227 -2.60 -12.40 -11.23
C ARG A 227 -3.53 -12.04 -10.07
N TYR A 228 -4.81 -11.98 -10.34
CA TYR A 228 -5.85 -11.75 -9.35
C TYR A 228 -6.70 -13.03 -9.25
N THR A 229 -6.48 -13.79 -8.19
CA THR A 229 -7.20 -15.06 -7.97
C THR A 229 -8.10 -14.92 -6.74
N PRO A 230 -9.43 -15.10 -6.87
CA PRO A 230 -10.32 -15.02 -5.72
C PRO A 230 -10.04 -16.19 -4.76
N ILE A 231 -9.86 -15.89 -3.47
CA ILE A 231 -9.69 -16.87 -2.40
C ILE A 231 -11.05 -17.12 -1.73
N THR A 232 -11.73 -16.02 -1.40
CA THR A 232 -13.06 -15.98 -0.81
C THR A 232 -13.86 -14.86 -1.47
N PRO A 233 -15.15 -14.65 -1.16
CA PRO A 233 -15.90 -13.48 -1.64
C PRO A 233 -15.23 -12.14 -1.31
N ASP A 234 -14.44 -12.09 -0.23
CA ASP A 234 -13.88 -10.87 0.33
C ASP A 234 -12.36 -10.88 0.40
N ALA A 235 -11.71 -11.82 -0.27
CA ALA A 235 -10.25 -11.89 -0.37
C ALA A 235 -9.80 -12.33 -1.76
N ILE A 236 -8.83 -11.61 -2.31
CA ILE A 236 -8.15 -11.91 -3.58
C ILE A 236 -6.69 -12.19 -3.26
N ARG A 237 -6.11 -13.25 -3.80
CA ARG A 237 -4.67 -13.40 -3.89
C ARG A 237 -4.19 -12.54 -5.05
N TYR A 238 -3.34 -11.61 -4.74
CA TYR A 238 -2.62 -10.78 -5.70
C TYR A 238 -1.19 -11.27 -5.79
N GLU A 239 -0.79 -11.68 -6.97
CA GLU A 239 0.57 -12.10 -7.29
C GLU A 239 1.07 -11.25 -8.45
N VAL A 240 2.30 -10.80 -8.42
CA VAL A 240 2.90 -10.11 -9.55
C VAL A 240 4.33 -10.57 -9.77
N THR A 241 4.59 -11.03 -10.99
CA THR A 241 5.93 -11.32 -11.48
C THR A 241 6.52 -10.03 -12.07
N ILE A 242 7.70 -9.70 -11.60
CA ILE A 242 8.44 -8.47 -11.91
C ILE A 242 9.63 -8.86 -12.77
N GLU A 243 9.71 -8.32 -13.97
CA GLU A 243 10.83 -8.50 -14.89
C GLU A 243 11.37 -7.13 -15.29
N ASP A 244 12.63 -6.88 -15.01
CA ASP A 244 13.35 -5.69 -15.44
C ASP A 244 14.82 -6.08 -15.69
N PRO A 245 15.19 -6.32 -16.95
CA PRO A 245 16.53 -6.81 -17.28
C PRO A 245 17.64 -5.75 -17.08
N GLU A 246 17.28 -4.48 -16.84
CA GLU A 246 18.26 -3.43 -16.50
C GLU A 246 18.62 -3.44 -15.03
N VAL A 247 17.68 -3.88 -14.15
CA VAL A 247 17.81 -3.80 -12.70
C VAL A 247 18.05 -5.17 -12.06
N PHE A 248 17.35 -6.22 -12.53
CA PHE A 248 17.39 -7.55 -11.92
C PHE A 248 18.09 -8.58 -12.79
N THR A 249 18.67 -9.60 -12.14
CA THR A 249 19.36 -10.71 -12.81
C THR A 249 18.41 -11.78 -13.35
N ARG A 250 17.18 -11.84 -12.81
CA ARG A 250 16.10 -12.76 -13.22
C ARG A 250 14.74 -12.17 -12.82
N PRO A 251 13.63 -12.63 -13.40
CA PRO A 251 12.29 -12.34 -12.89
C PRO A 251 12.13 -12.85 -11.45
N TRP A 252 11.27 -12.15 -10.68
CA TRP A 252 10.92 -12.47 -9.31
C TRP A 252 9.46 -12.12 -9.02
N THR A 253 8.89 -12.64 -7.96
CA THR A 253 7.46 -12.54 -7.70
C THR A 253 7.21 -12.05 -6.28
N ILE A 254 6.20 -11.22 -6.10
CA ILE A 254 5.59 -10.91 -4.80
C ILE A 254 4.17 -11.46 -4.76
N SER A 255 3.71 -11.82 -3.57
CA SER A 255 2.36 -12.34 -3.34
C SER A 255 1.79 -11.82 -2.03
N MET A 256 0.51 -11.43 -2.06
CA MET A 256 -0.19 -10.95 -0.88
C MET A 256 -1.71 -11.07 -1.03
N PRO A 257 -2.46 -11.16 0.07
CA PRO A 257 -3.91 -11.04 0.02
C PRO A 257 -4.33 -9.56 -0.07
N LEU A 258 -5.36 -9.30 -0.87
CA LEU A 258 -6.14 -8.07 -0.87
C LEU A 258 -7.47 -8.35 -0.19
N TYR A 259 -7.89 -7.49 0.72
CA TYR A 259 -9.11 -7.64 1.50
C TYR A 259 -10.15 -6.61 1.08
N ARG A 260 -11.40 -7.06 0.93
CA ARG A 260 -12.54 -6.18 0.67
C ARG A 260 -12.90 -5.39 1.91
N ARG A 261 -13.17 -4.11 1.76
CA ARG A 261 -13.74 -3.28 2.81
C ARG A 261 -15.23 -3.60 2.95
N LEU A 262 -15.63 -4.06 4.13
CA LEU A 262 -16.99 -4.54 4.41
C LEU A 262 -17.83 -3.56 5.22
N GLU A 263 -17.27 -2.43 5.59
CA GLU A 263 -17.99 -1.42 6.37
C GLU A 263 -19.19 -0.89 5.57
N PRO A 264 -20.34 -0.72 6.22
CA PRO A 264 -21.47 -0.04 5.61
C PRO A 264 -21.03 1.35 5.12
N ASN A 265 -21.35 1.69 3.90
CA ASN A 265 -20.96 2.97 3.29
C ASN A 265 -19.47 3.18 3.06
N ALA A 266 -18.67 2.12 2.94
CA ALA A 266 -17.28 2.25 2.55
C ALA A 266 -17.15 3.08 1.26
N GLN A 267 -16.32 4.11 1.30
CA GLN A 267 -16.05 5.00 0.17
C GLN A 267 -14.56 5.29 0.12
N LEU A 268 -14.04 5.61 -1.06
CA LEU A 268 -12.72 6.20 -1.16
C LEU A 268 -12.78 7.63 -0.60
N ILE A 269 -11.91 7.90 0.35
CA ILE A 269 -11.74 9.24 0.91
C ILE A 269 -10.71 9.96 0.06
N GLU A 270 -10.93 11.23 -0.20
CA GLU A 270 -9.94 12.07 -0.87
C GLU A 270 -8.66 12.16 -0.01
N TYR A 271 -7.55 11.96 -0.65
CA TYR A 271 -6.22 12.14 -0.07
C TYR A 271 -5.41 13.07 -0.98
N PRO A 272 -5.55 14.38 -0.84
CA PRO A 272 -4.72 15.31 -1.56
C PRO A 272 -3.27 15.11 -1.09
N CYS A 273 -2.43 14.61 -1.97
CA CYS A 273 -1.02 14.55 -1.69
C CYS A 273 -0.46 15.97 -1.63
N ILE A 274 0.32 16.25 -0.60
CA ILE A 274 1.05 17.52 -0.44
C ILE A 274 2.53 17.17 -0.54
N GLU A 275 3.20 17.75 -1.51
CA GLU A 275 4.62 17.52 -1.71
C GLU A 275 5.42 17.82 -0.44
N PHE A 276 6.28 16.90 -0.06
CA PHE A 276 7.09 16.99 1.15
C PHE A 276 6.32 17.22 2.45
N ALA A 277 5.06 16.76 2.54
CA ALA A 277 4.24 16.95 3.75
C ALA A 277 4.93 16.42 5.01
N GLU A 278 5.59 15.26 4.93
CA GLU A 278 6.34 14.69 6.05
C GLU A 278 7.53 15.57 6.45
N GLU A 279 8.18 16.20 5.48
CA GLU A 279 9.24 17.16 5.77
C GLU A 279 8.71 18.45 6.41
N PHE A 280 7.55 18.93 6.00
CA PHE A 280 6.92 20.07 6.65
C PHE A 280 6.51 19.78 8.08
N LEU A 281 6.00 18.57 8.35
CA LEU A 281 5.54 18.19 9.68
C LEU A 281 6.68 17.79 10.62
N TYR A 282 7.68 17.08 10.11
CA TYR A 282 8.70 16.44 10.93
C TYR A 282 10.13 16.85 10.61
N GLY A 283 10.33 17.68 9.60
CA GLY A 283 11.67 18.07 9.12
C GLY A 283 12.54 18.72 10.19
N HIS A 284 11.93 19.47 11.11
CA HIS A 284 12.62 20.11 12.23
C HIS A 284 13.19 19.11 13.25
N VAL A 285 12.71 17.87 13.26
CA VAL A 285 13.19 16.79 14.15
C VAL A 285 13.97 15.70 13.40
N ARG A 286 14.17 15.87 12.10
CA ARG A 286 14.94 14.91 11.29
C ARG A 286 16.41 14.88 11.72
N LYS A 287 17.02 13.69 11.58
CA LYS A 287 18.46 13.52 11.78
C LYS A 287 19.30 14.23 10.70
N GLN A 288 18.76 14.35 9.50
CA GLN A 288 19.39 14.98 8.34
C GLN A 288 18.35 15.82 7.59
N PRO A 289 18.16 17.10 7.96
CA PRO A 289 17.20 17.98 7.32
C PRO A 289 17.55 18.27 5.85
N LEU A 290 16.54 18.52 5.02
CA LEU A 290 16.74 18.95 3.64
C LEU A 290 17.25 20.38 3.54
N VAL A 291 18.04 20.67 2.52
CA VAL A 291 18.37 22.05 2.15
C VAL A 291 17.26 22.67 1.36
N ARG A 292 16.82 23.82 1.78
CA ARG A 292 15.85 24.65 1.08
C ARG A 292 16.42 26.03 0.83
N ARG A 293 16.11 26.59 -0.31
CA ARG A 293 16.44 27.98 -0.64
C ARG A 293 15.28 28.61 -1.38
N TRP A 294 15.13 29.90 -1.22
CA TRP A 294 14.17 30.67 -1.98
C TRP A 294 14.86 31.32 -3.19
N GLU A 295 14.25 31.16 -4.36
CA GLU A 295 14.60 31.89 -5.58
C GLU A 295 13.37 32.71 -5.97
N GLY A 296 13.36 34.00 -5.58
CA GLY A 296 12.16 34.82 -5.65
C GLY A 296 11.06 34.30 -4.74
N GLU A 297 9.89 34.02 -5.29
CA GLU A 297 8.75 33.44 -4.57
C GLU A 297 8.74 31.89 -4.59
N THR A 298 9.68 31.27 -5.29
CA THR A 298 9.73 29.82 -5.43
C THR A 298 10.67 29.18 -4.43
N MET A 299 10.18 28.21 -3.68
CA MET A 299 11.01 27.40 -2.79
C MET A 299 11.66 26.26 -3.57
N ILE A 300 12.99 26.23 -3.60
CA ILE A 300 13.79 25.16 -4.18
C ILE A 300 14.23 24.22 -3.07
N VAL A 301 13.94 22.94 -3.20
CA VAL A 301 14.42 21.89 -2.30
C VAL A 301 15.56 21.17 -2.98
N ASP A 302 16.76 21.29 -2.44
CA ASP A 302 17.93 20.56 -2.94
C ASP A 302 17.97 19.17 -2.32
N ILE A 303 17.50 18.21 -3.05
CA ILE A 303 17.48 16.80 -2.64
C ILE A 303 18.80 16.07 -2.91
N THR A 304 19.77 16.74 -3.55
CA THR A 304 21.05 16.12 -3.93
C THR A 304 22.16 16.39 -2.93
N ARG A 305 21.99 17.37 -2.07
CA ARG A 305 23.01 17.79 -1.11
C ARG A 305 22.81 17.16 0.26
N LYS A 306 23.88 16.65 0.83
CA LYS A 306 24.00 16.44 2.27
C LYS A 306 24.10 17.79 2.95
N VAL A 307 23.14 18.12 3.79
CA VAL A 307 23.14 19.42 4.48
C VAL A 307 23.88 19.28 5.79
N PRO A 308 24.77 20.22 6.11
CA PRO A 308 25.23 20.39 7.48
C PRO A 308 24.04 20.74 8.37
N PRO A 309 23.87 20.10 9.51
CA PRO A 309 22.91 20.56 10.51
C PRO A 309 23.30 21.97 10.97
N GLY A 310 22.36 22.88 10.98
CA GLY A 310 22.60 24.24 11.44
C GLY A 310 21.31 24.98 11.70
N ASP A 311 21.36 25.92 12.65
CA ASP A 311 20.23 26.73 13.09
C ASP A 311 19.57 27.54 11.95
N LYS A 312 20.31 27.83 10.92
CA LYS A 312 19.84 28.57 9.74
C LYS A 312 18.76 27.83 8.93
N PHE A 313 18.68 26.52 9.08
CA PHE A 313 17.65 25.72 8.41
C PHE A 313 16.24 26.07 8.86
N TYR A 314 16.06 26.50 10.10
CA TYR A 314 14.76 26.79 10.70
C TYR A 314 14.34 28.26 10.61
N ASP A 315 15.20 29.14 10.08
CA ASP A 315 14.92 30.59 10.04
C ASP A 315 13.68 30.93 9.19
N TRP A 316 13.32 30.08 8.23
CA TRP A 316 12.12 30.29 7.42
C TRP A 316 10.80 29.92 8.13
N TYR A 317 10.85 29.07 9.18
CA TYR A 317 9.67 28.79 10.03
C TYR A 317 9.32 29.95 10.97
N ARG A 318 10.25 30.86 11.17
CA ARG A 318 10.13 31.97 12.11
C ARG A 318 9.70 33.28 11.47
N ARG A 319 9.44 33.29 10.17
CA ARG A 319 9.02 34.50 9.43
C ARG A 319 7.54 34.55 9.17
#